data_f7c80f191910bcf16c895efc16197665
#
_entry.id   f7c80f191910bcf16c895efc16197665
#
_cell.length_a   1.000
_cell.length_b   1.000
_cell.length_c   1.000
_cell.angle_alpha   90.00
_cell.angle_beta   90.00
_cell.angle_gamma   90.00
#
_symmetry.space_group_name_H-M   'P 1'
#
loop_
_entity.id
_entity.type
_entity.pdbx_description
1 polymer ?
#
loop_
_entity_poly.entity_id
_entity_poly.type
_entity_poly.pdbx_seq_one_letter_code
_entity_poly.pdbx_strand_id
1 'polypeptide(L)'
;MIFEHRSLLRINSSIYSYIPVISDFNNDNHVDIALTNAMIPGIVVLLGYGNGSFSSGIQTTMLYWHPFQNLIVADMNNDGKVDILFVDAYYKRICVIFGNGDGRFNPVPIMTFYLLIGEISTLPVVADFNNDQYLDIVFIEDLTDTIYLFTGVGDGSFLNNGIILVESDSYLTAVGVHDFNNDGYEDIATIDMKYRNMALYLGYGNGSFRRSENIFTGGALYPDQMSFADFNNDNFLDIFITYSGNELRLLLGYGNSTFTRKDLIRYNGSYENVVISINDLNKDGHLDITIGRISPYDIYILYGDGYGNFWTQIAFSTSVQGNLTWSGVADFNNDGYEDILTIGTLSGIMNILLNTKNCNSN
;
A
#
# COMPACT_ATOMS: atom_id res chain seq x y z
N MET A 1 18.45 -16.05 -8.06
CA MET A 1 18.42 -15.21 -6.86
C MET A 1 18.34 -16.15 -5.66
N ILE A 2 19.09 -15.89 -4.61
CA ILE A 2 19.08 -16.69 -3.38
C ILE A 2 18.75 -15.71 -2.26
N PHE A 3 17.69 -16.00 -1.51
CA PHE A 3 17.38 -15.26 -0.30
C PHE A 3 17.90 -16.04 0.90
N GLU A 4 18.64 -15.37 1.77
CA GLU A 4 19.03 -15.92 3.05
C GLU A 4 18.02 -15.54 4.11
N HIS A 5 17.51 -16.53 4.83
CA HIS A 5 16.64 -16.30 5.95
C HIS A 5 17.44 -15.70 7.12
N ARG A 6 17.18 -14.44 7.47
CA ARG A 6 17.72 -13.83 8.68
C ARG A 6 16.60 -13.41 9.62
N SER A 7 16.88 -13.66 10.87
CA SER A 7 16.23 -13.22 12.10
C SER A 7 14.71 -13.30 12.19
N LEU A 8 14.30 -14.21 13.05
CA LEU A 8 13.02 -14.20 13.72
C LEU A 8 12.99 -13.06 14.75
N LEU A 9 12.47 -11.91 14.39
CA LEU A 9 12.07 -10.93 15.40
C LEU A 9 10.74 -11.41 15.98
N ARG A 10 10.76 -11.90 17.21
CA ARG A 10 9.52 -12.14 17.95
C ARG A 10 9.06 -10.81 18.50
N ILE A 11 8.10 -10.22 17.85
CA ILE A 11 7.32 -9.15 18.44
C ILE A 11 6.45 -9.83 19.51
N ASN A 12 6.44 -9.26 20.71
CA ASN A 12 5.73 -9.84 21.86
C ASN A 12 4.36 -10.37 21.42
N SER A 13 3.97 -11.57 21.84
CA SER A 13 2.85 -12.40 21.36
C SER A 13 1.44 -11.78 21.39
N SER A 14 1.35 -10.50 21.69
CA SER A 14 0.14 -9.70 21.78
C SER A 14 -0.05 -8.74 20.61
N ILE A 15 0.81 -8.75 19.60
CA ILE A 15 0.70 -7.84 18.46
C ILE A 15 -0.06 -8.56 17.35
N TYR A 16 -1.36 -8.33 17.27
CA TYR A 16 -2.12 -8.56 16.05
C TYR A 16 -1.84 -7.35 15.16
N SER A 17 -0.79 -7.44 14.33
CA SER A 17 -0.50 -6.38 13.39
C SER A 17 -1.49 -6.45 12.26
N TYR A 18 -2.16 -5.36 12.02
CA TYR A 18 -2.71 -5.08 10.72
C TYR A 18 -1.55 -4.74 9.74
N ILE A 19 -1.77 -4.13 8.63
CA ILE A 19 -0.73 -3.88 7.62
C ILE A 19 0.38 -2.99 8.22
N PRO A 20 1.64 -3.46 8.31
CA PRO A 20 2.75 -2.62 8.72
C PRO A 20 3.09 -1.60 7.63
N VAL A 21 3.78 -0.55 7.99
CA VAL A 21 4.34 0.43 7.05
C VAL A 21 5.84 0.55 7.25
N ILE A 22 6.52 0.82 6.16
CA ILE A 22 7.96 0.91 6.06
C ILE A 22 8.34 2.36 5.71
N SER A 23 9.24 2.97 6.47
CA SER A 23 9.80 4.29 6.20
C SER A 23 11.02 4.53 7.10
N ASP A 24 11.76 5.60 6.89
CA ASP A 24 12.77 6.09 7.82
C ASP A 24 12.08 7.04 8.83
N PHE A 25 11.74 6.51 10.03
CA PHE A 25 11.00 7.25 11.05
C PHE A 25 11.89 8.07 11.97
N ASN A 26 13.22 7.90 11.89
CA ASN A 26 14.17 8.62 12.73
C ASN A 26 15.17 9.49 11.95
N ASN A 27 15.04 9.55 10.62
CA ASN A 27 15.90 10.32 9.72
C ASN A 27 17.39 9.90 9.75
N ASP A 28 17.66 8.59 9.92
CA ASP A 28 19.02 8.05 9.90
C ASP A 28 19.42 7.38 8.58
N ASN A 29 18.55 7.41 7.57
CA ASN A 29 18.65 6.77 6.26
C ASN A 29 18.67 5.23 6.31
N HIS A 30 18.14 4.64 7.36
CA HIS A 30 17.87 3.21 7.44
C HIS A 30 16.36 2.96 7.40
N VAL A 31 16.00 1.82 6.89
CA VAL A 31 14.59 1.45 6.78
C VAL A 31 14.08 0.95 8.13
N ASP A 32 13.06 1.61 8.66
CA ASP A 32 12.35 1.25 9.87
C ASP A 32 11.01 0.60 9.56
N ILE A 33 10.37 0.00 10.57
CA ILE A 33 9.06 -0.64 10.44
C ILE A 33 8.13 -0.12 11.53
N ALA A 34 7.00 0.45 11.15
CA ALA A 34 5.94 0.79 12.11
C ALA A 34 4.80 -0.23 12.05
N LEU A 35 4.30 -0.62 13.22
CA LEU A 35 3.29 -1.64 13.42
C LEU A 35 2.20 -1.13 14.36
N THR A 36 0.96 -1.51 14.11
CA THR A 36 -0.12 -1.34 15.09
C THR A 36 -0.09 -2.43 16.14
N ASN A 37 -0.54 -2.11 17.35
CA ASN A 37 -0.65 -3.07 18.46
C ASN A 37 -2.12 -3.24 18.84
N ALA A 38 -2.67 -4.43 18.65
CA ALA A 38 -4.08 -4.69 18.97
C ALA A 38 -4.38 -4.80 20.47
N MET A 39 -3.39 -5.10 21.30
CA MET A 39 -3.56 -5.26 22.76
C MET A 39 -3.31 -3.98 23.53
N ILE A 40 -2.44 -3.12 23.03
CA ILE A 40 -2.13 -1.83 23.62
C ILE A 40 -2.33 -0.80 22.52
N PRO A 41 -3.28 0.13 22.66
CA PRO A 41 -3.56 1.13 21.63
C PRO A 41 -2.29 1.95 21.37
N GLY A 42 -1.84 1.92 20.12
CA GLY A 42 -0.66 2.68 19.73
C GLY A 42 0.11 2.05 18.58
N ILE A 43 1.24 2.65 18.31
CA ILE A 43 2.16 2.26 17.25
C ILE A 43 3.48 1.84 17.87
N VAL A 44 4.04 0.75 17.38
CA VAL A 44 5.39 0.29 17.70
C VAL A 44 6.26 0.51 16.49
N VAL A 45 7.36 1.24 16.66
CA VAL A 45 8.39 1.44 15.62
C VAL A 45 9.62 0.61 15.97
N LEU A 46 10.03 -0.20 15.03
CA LEU A 46 11.28 -0.97 15.08
C LEU A 46 12.28 -0.20 14.22
N LEU A 47 13.26 0.45 14.87
CA LEU A 47 14.31 1.17 14.17
C LEU A 47 15.30 0.20 13.54
N GLY A 48 15.54 0.34 12.25
CA GLY A 48 16.54 -0.43 11.52
C GLY A 48 17.96 0.03 11.82
N TYR A 49 18.90 -0.89 11.77
CA TYR A 49 20.34 -0.57 11.92
C TYR A 49 21.09 -0.64 10.59
N GLY A 50 20.38 -0.74 9.46
CA GLY A 50 20.97 -0.84 8.13
C GLY A 50 21.79 -2.10 7.88
N ASN A 51 21.60 -3.15 8.67
CA ASN A 51 22.29 -4.44 8.53
C ASN A 51 21.32 -5.64 8.60
N GLY A 52 20.02 -5.39 8.38
CA GLY A 52 18.95 -6.36 8.48
C GLY A 52 18.52 -6.70 9.92
N SER A 53 19.01 -5.95 10.93
CA SER A 53 18.56 -6.07 12.32
C SER A 53 17.86 -4.80 12.80
N PHE A 54 17.04 -4.93 13.85
CA PHE A 54 16.16 -3.88 14.35
C PHE A 54 16.26 -3.72 15.86
N SER A 55 15.84 -2.54 16.33
CA SER A 55 15.70 -2.25 17.75
C SER A 55 14.60 -3.11 18.40
N SER A 56 14.54 -3.10 19.72
CA SER A 56 13.50 -3.81 20.50
C SER A 56 12.09 -3.23 20.39
N GLY A 57 11.94 -2.14 19.64
CA GLY A 57 10.70 -1.43 19.44
C GLY A 57 10.50 -0.23 20.37
N ILE A 58 10.13 0.89 19.76
CA ILE A 58 9.73 2.12 20.46
C ILE A 58 8.22 2.18 20.39
N GLN A 59 7.56 2.22 21.54
CA GLN A 59 6.10 2.27 21.58
C GLN A 59 5.61 3.69 21.84
N THR A 60 4.73 4.17 20.99
CA THR A 60 3.87 5.32 21.24
C THR A 60 2.49 4.83 21.65
N THR A 61 2.15 4.96 22.95
CA THR A 61 0.83 4.59 23.47
C THR A 61 -0.16 5.72 23.23
N MET A 62 -1.31 5.40 22.65
CA MET A 62 -2.36 6.37 22.37
C MET A 62 -3.47 6.30 23.42
N LEU A 63 -4.21 7.38 23.59
CA LEU A 63 -5.26 7.50 24.62
C LEU A 63 -6.54 6.71 24.30
N TYR A 64 -6.67 6.14 23.11
CA TYR A 64 -7.89 5.47 22.62
C TYR A 64 -7.66 3.98 22.39
N TRP A 65 -8.66 3.15 22.74
CA TRP A 65 -8.58 1.68 22.85
C TRP A 65 -9.09 0.93 21.62
N HIS A 66 -8.78 1.38 20.42
CA HIS A 66 -9.26 0.65 19.24
C HIS A 66 -8.09 0.30 18.31
N PRO A 67 -8.12 -0.89 17.70
CA PRO A 67 -7.12 -1.24 16.71
C PRO A 67 -7.27 -0.31 15.49
N PHE A 68 -6.17 0.30 15.11
CA PHE A 68 -6.10 1.11 13.91
C PHE A 68 -5.88 0.21 12.70
N GLN A 69 -6.51 0.58 11.60
CA GLN A 69 -6.33 -0.09 10.31
C GLN A 69 -5.72 0.89 9.32
N ASN A 70 -5.08 0.34 8.29
CA ASN A 70 -4.71 1.12 7.13
C ASN A 70 -3.79 2.29 7.46
N LEU A 71 -2.54 1.97 7.83
CA LEU A 71 -1.52 2.99 8.05
C LEU A 71 -1.02 3.53 6.71
N ILE A 72 -0.89 4.85 6.61
CA ILE A 72 -0.27 5.56 5.50
C ILE A 72 0.80 6.46 6.09
N VAL A 73 1.95 6.51 5.43
CA VAL A 73 3.10 7.33 5.84
C VAL A 73 3.32 8.46 4.85
N ALA A 74 3.39 9.67 5.35
CA ALA A 74 3.74 10.87 4.60
C ALA A 74 4.06 12.02 5.56
N ASP A 75 4.69 13.08 5.08
CA ASP A 75 4.85 14.33 5.82
C ASP A 75 3.58 15.18 5.64
N MET A 76 2.63 15.04 6.58
CA MET A 76 1.31 15.68 6.49
C MET A 76 1.31 17.14 6.91
N ASN A 77 2.36 17.59 7.59
CA ASN A 77 2.47 18.96 8.12
C ASN A 77 3.64 19.74 7.54
N ASN A 78 4.37 19.17 6.56
CA ASN A 78 5.53 19.77 5.89
C ASN A 78 6.67 20.15 6.87
N ASP A 79 6.89 19.36 7.93
CA ASP A 79 7.98 19.58 8.88
C ASP A 79 9.25 18.74 8.57
N GLY A 80 9.24 17.97 7.48
CA GLY A 80 10.33 17.11 7.04
C GLY A 80 10.42 15.80 7.81
N LYS A 81 9.43 15.43 8.59
CA LYS A 81 9.35 14.18 9.31
C LYS A 81 8.19 13.33 8.84
N VAL A 82 8.33 12.03 9.01
CA VAL A 82 7.29 11.09 8.60
C VAL A 82 6.19 11.03 9.64
N ASP A 83 4.97 11.35 9.22
CA ASP A 83 3.74 11.24 9.98
C ASP A 83 2.99 9.95 9.62
N ILE A 84 1.98 9.59 10.41
CA ILE A 84 1.12 8.46 10.13
C ILE A 84 -0.34 8.90 10.09
N LEU A 85 -0.98 8.67 8.95
CA LEU A 85 -2.43 8.71 8.80
C LEU A 85 -2.97 7.30 9.01
N PHE A 86 -4.08 7.17 9.74
CA PHE A 86 -4.74 5.90 9.98
C PHE A 86 -6.26 6.02 10.07
N VAL A 87 -6.93 4.91 9.83
CA VAL A 87 -8.39 4.80 9.98
C VAL A 87 -8.71 4.20 11.34
N ASP A 88 -9.48 4.94 12.13
CA ASP A 88 -10.12 4.46 13.34
C ASP A 88 -11.53 3.97 12.98
N ALA A 89 -11.64 2.69 12.65
CA ALA A 89 -12.87 2.10 12.17
C ALA A 89 -13.99 2.11 13.22
N TYR A 90 -13.65 2.09 14.51
CA TYR A 90 -14.65 2.09 15.59
C TYR A 90 -15.36 3.45 15.72
N TYR A 91 -14.59 4.55 15.70
CA TYR A 91 -15.14 5.88 15.73
C TYR A 91 -15.44 6.45 14.34
N LYS A 92 -15.20 5.65 13.28
CA LYS A 92 -15.45 6.02 11.88
C LYS A 92 -14.79 7.37 11.51
N ARG A 93 -13.48 7.43 11.70
CA ARG A 93 -12.71 8.66 11.49
C ARG A 93 -11.33 8.39 10.89
N ILE A 94 -10.81 9.37 10.20
CA ILE A 94 -9.41 9.42 9.80
C ILE A 94 -8.65 10.28 10.81
N CYS A 95 -7.50 9.83 11.21
CA CYS A 95 -6.63 10.48 12.18
C CYS A 95 -5.22 10.61 11.62
N VAL A 96 -4.53 11.68 11.98
CA VAL A 96 -3.10 11.89 11.73
C VAL A 96 -2.37 12.03 13.05
N ILE A 97 -1.25 11.37 13.18
CA ILE A 97 -0.30 11.56 14.28
C ILE A 97 1.03 12.03 13.73
N PHE A 98 1.59 13.05 14.34
CA PHE A 98 2.85 13.63 13.90
C PHE A 98 4.05 12.91 14.45
N GLY A 99 5.01 12.65 13.56
CA GLY A 99 6.32 12.11 13.90
C GLY A 99 7.21 13.16 14.54
N ASN A 100 8.04 12.71 15.48
CA ASN A 100 9.05 13.57 16.09
C ASN A 100 10.39 13.53 15.36
N GLY A 101 10.54 12.60 14.37
CA GLY A 101 11.81 12.34 13.70
C GLY A 101 12.81 11.56 14.55
N ASP A 102 12.36 10.84 15.57
CA ASP A 102 13.18 9.98 16.44
C ASP A 102 12.54 8.58 16.62
N GLY A 103 11.62 8.21 15.73
CA GLY A 103 10.84 6.98 15.82
C GLY A 103 9.65 7.03 16.78
N ARG A 104 9.39 8.18 17.42
CA ARG A 104 8.22 8.43 18.27
C ARG A 104 7.22 9.35 17.59
N PHE A 105 5.99 9.27 18.04
CA PHE A 105 4.89 10.11 17.56
C PHE A 105 4.26 10.90 18.70
N ASN A 106 3.61 12.00 18.35
CA ASN A 106 2.74 12.70 19.29
C ASN A 106 1.55 11.78 19.64
N PRO A 107 1.32 11.43 20.93
CA PRO A 107 0.26 10.49 21.31
C PRO A 107 -1.17 11.05 21.16
N VAL A 108 -1.30 12.33 20.84
CA VAL A 108 -2.60 12.98 20.64
C VAL A 108 -2.83 13.15 19.14
N PRO A 109 -3.69 12.31 18.51
CA PRO A 109 -3.96 12.44 17.09
C PRO A 109 -4.73 13.71 16.80
N ILE A 110 -4.42 14.35 15.67
CA ILE A 110 -5.31 15.32 15.06
C ILE A 110 -6.42 14.53 14.34
N MET A 111 -7.65 14.79 14.73
CA MET A 111 -8.81 14.20 14.09
C MET A 111 -9.21 15.06 12.90
N THR A 112 -9.25 14.45 11.73
CA THR A 112 -9.64 15.17 10.53
C THR A 112 -11.15 15.34 10.43
N PHE A 113 -11.94 14.30 10.74
CA PHE A 113 -13.41 14.38 10.80
C PHE A 113 -14.05 13.03 11.17
N TYR A 114 -15.38 13.06 11.38
CA TYR A 114 -16.21 11.87 11.62
C TYR A 114 -17.05 11.57 10.38
N LEU A 115 -17.09 10.31 9.98
CA LEU A 115 -18.11 9.83 9.04
C LEU A 115 -19.46 9.75 9.74
N LEU A 116 -20.50 10.26 9.11
CA LEU A 116 -21.85 10.26 9.71
C LEU A 116 -22.55 8.90 9.51
N ILE A 117 -22.21 8.19 8.44
CA ILE A 117 -22.93 6.99 8.00
C ILE A 117 -21.95 5.93 7.54
N GLY A 118 -21.73 4.99 7.24
CA GLY A 118 -20.82 4.06 6.59
C GLY A 118 -19.53 3.72 7.35
N GLU A 119 -18.69 2.98 6.70
CA GLU A 119 -17.34 2.63 7.12
C GLU A 119 -16.35 3.07 6.01
N ILE A 120 -15.09 3.24 6.36
CA ILE A 120 -14.04 3.42 5.38
C ILE A 120 -13.54 2.04 5.03
N SER A 121 -14.01 1.49 3.92
CA SER A 121 -13.68 0.14 3.48
C SER A 121 -12.37 0.05 2.74
N THR A 122 -11.91 1.18 2.19
CA THR A 122 -10.69 1.25 1.39
C THR A 122 -9.57 1.95 2.14
N LEU A 123 -8.32 1.68 1.73
CA LEU A 123 -7.19 2.52 2.13
C LEU A 123 -7.43 3.93 1.59
N PRO A 124 -7.40 4.99 2.43
CA PRO A 124 -7.31 6.35 1.91
C PRO A 124 -6.08 6.52 1.01
N VAL A 125 -6.10 7.49 0.14
CA VAL A 125 -4.92 7.89 -0.65
C VAL A 125 -4.60 9.34 -0.36
N VAL A 126 -3.32 9.67 -0.44
CA VAL A 126 -2.82 11.03 -0.18
C VAL A 126 -2.04 11.52 -1.39
N ALA A 127 -2.34 12.72 -1.84
CA ALA A 127 -1.63 13.43 -2.91
C ALA A 127 -2.03 14.92 -2.88
N ASP A 128 -1.32 15.76 -3.64
CA ASP A 128 -1.69 17.16 -3.85
C ASP A 128 -2.68 17.27 -5.02
N PHE A 129 -3.98 17.19 -4.72
CA PHE A 129 -5.03 17.24 -5.75
C PHE A 129 -5.42 18.66 -6.19
N ASN A 130 -4.99 19.68 -5.44
CA ASN A 130 -5.32 21.06 -5.75
C ASN A 130 -4.11 21.89 -6.18
N ASN A 131 -2.91 21.26 -6.24
CA ASN A 131 -1.66 21.85 -6.67
C ASN A 131 -1.18 23.02 -5.81
N ASP A 132 -1.40 22.91 -4.48
CA ASP A 132 -0.96 23.88 -3.48
C ASP A 132 0.29 23.46 -2.68
N GLN A 133 0.87 22.29 -3.01
CA GLN A 133 2.03 21.63 -2.40
C GLN A 133 1.77 21.06 -1.01
N TYR A 134 0.53 20.93 -0.60
CA TYR A 134 0.13 20.24 0.61
C TYR A 134 -0.60 18.95 0.27
N LEU A 135 -0.41 17.92 1.10
CA LEU A 135 -1.06 16.64 0.87
C LEU A 135 -2.53 16.71 1.25
N ASP A 136 -3.36 16.31 0.32
CA ASP A 136 -4.79 16.13 0.46
C ASP A 136 -5.12 14.64 0.72
N ILE A 137 -6.33 14.34 1.16
CA ILE A 137 -6.80 12.98 1.43
C ILE A 137 -8.03 12.68 0.59
N VAL A 138 -7.99 11.57 -0.13
CA VAL A 138 -9.16 10.99 -0.80
C VAL A 138 -9.47 9.63 -0.19
N PHE A 139 -10.75 9.35 0.04
CA PHE A 139 -11.22 8.03 0.50
C PHE A 139 -12.63 7.75 0.01
N ILE A 140 -13.03 6.48 0.12
CA ILE A 140 -14.36 5.99 -0.24
C ILE A 140 -15.12 5.58 1.01
N GLU A 141 -16.35 6.04 1.14
CA GLU A 141 -17.33 5.54 2.10
C GLU A 141 -18.15 4.42 1.45
N ASP A 142 -18.13 3.23 2.05
CA ASP A 142 -18.63 2.00 1.43
C ASP A 142 -20.15 1.90 1.29
N LEU A 143 -20.91 2.42 2.25
CA LEU A 143 -22.38 2.29 2.21
C LEU A 143 -23.06 3.20 1.17
N THR A 144 -22.39 4.25 0.78
CA THR A 144 -22.93 5.26 -0.14
C THR A 144 -22.17 5.33 -1.45
N ASP A 145 -21.07 4.55 -1.58
CA ASP A 145 -20.14 4.62 -2.71
C ASP A 145 -19.70 6.07 -3.03
N THR A 146 -19.46 6.81 -1.96
CA THR A 146 -19.14 8.24 -2.03
C THR A 146 -17.64 8.46 -1.91
N ILE A 147 -17.09 9.22 -2.84
CA ILE A 147 -15.69 9.64 -2.83
C ILE A 147 -15.61 11.02 -2.20
N TYR A 148 -14.83 11.14 -1.13
CA TYR A 148 -14.59 12.38 -0.41
C TYR A 148 -13.20 12.93 -0.68
N LEU A 149 -13.08 14.25 -0.77
CA LEU A 149 -11.82 14.98 -0.78
C LEU A 149 -11.72 15.89 0.44
N PHE A 150 -10.57 15.82 1.10
CA PHE A 150 -10.17 16.73 2.18
C PHE A 150 -8.86 17.37 1.81
N THR A 151 -8.83 18.70 1.70
CA THR A 151 -7.62 19.42 1.32
C THR A 151 -6.81 19.81 2.54
N GLY A 152 -5.51 19.49 2.47
CA GLY A 152 -4.54 19.89 3.47
C GLY A 152 -4.30 21.40 3.45
N VAL A 153 -3.88 21.93 4.58
CA VAL A 153 -3.48 23.35 4.70
C VAL A 153 -2.03 23.51 5.13
N GLY A 154 -1.28 22.39 5.13
CA GLY A 154 0.15 22.37 5.37
C GLY A 154 0.58 22.35 6.84
N ASP A 155 -0.34 22.37 7.79
CA ASP A 155 -0.07 22.23 9.23
C ASP A 155 -0.60 20.91 9.81
N GLY A 156 -0.99 19.97 8.93
CA GLY A 156 -1.60 18.70 9.27
C GLY A 156 -3.09 18.76 9.56
N SER A 157 -3.72 19.93 9.41
CA SER A 157 -5.17 20.06 9.42
C SER A 157 -5.72 20.01 7.99
N PHE A 158 -7.02 19.68 7.88
CA PHE A 158 -7.67 19.46 6.59
C PHE A 158 -9.01 20.17 6.52
N LEU A 159 -9.33 20.71 5.35
CA LEU A 159 -10.62 21.29 5.04
C LEU A 159 -11.49 20.26 4.32
N ASN A 160 -12.72 20.12 4.76
CA ASN A 160 -13.70 19.26 4.07
C ASN A 160 -14.21 19.99 2.82
N ASN A 161 -13.72 19.61 1.66
CA ASN A 161 -14.18 20.16 0.38
C ASN A 161 -15.42 19.44 -0.16
N GLY A 162 -15.89 18.42 0.57
CA GLY A 162 -17.13 17.74 0.27
C GLY A 162 -16.96 16.50 -0.58
N ILE A 163 -18.03 16.16 -1.26
CA ILE A 163 -18.17 14.97 -2.06
C ILE A 163 -17.64 15.26 -3.47
N ILE A 164 -16.63 14.49 -3.93
CA ILE A 164 -16.21 14.54 -5.33
C ILE A 164 -17.32 13.95 -6.20
N LEU A 165 -17.82 12.78 -5.80
CA LEU A 165 -18.85 12.06 -6.54
C LEU A 165 -19.55 11.02 -5.68
N VAL A 166 -20.81 10.71 -6.04
CA VAL A 166 -21.57 9.56 -5.57
C VAL A 166 -21.79 8.61 -6.76
N GLU A 167 -21.19 7.43 -6.70
CA GLU A 167 -21.44 6.34 -7.66
C GLU A 167 -22.64 5.54 -7.15
N SER A 168 -23.85 5.97 -7.50
CA SER A 168 -25.05 5.25 -7.07
C SER A 168 -25.11 3.84 -7.64
N ASP A 169 -25.40 2.86 -6.76
CA ASP A 169 -25.58 1.45 -7.14
C ASP A 169 -24.27 0.73 -7.55
N SER A 170 -23.12 1.23 -7.12
CA SER A 170 -21.78 0.62 -7.28
C SER A 170 -21.40 -0.21 -6.08
N TYR A 171 -20.21 -0.78 -6.08
CA TYR A 171 -19.53 -1.35 -4.91
C TYR A 171 -18.04 -1.07 -5.05
N LEU A 172 -17.64 0.13 -4.59
CA LEU A 172 -16.26 0.59 -4.73
C LEU A 172 -15.37 -0.09 -3.68
N THR A 173 -14.29 -0.75 -4.12
CA THR A 173 -13.42 -1.56 -3.25
C THR A 173 -11.98 -1.08 -3.20
N ALA A 174 -11.56 -0.28 -4.14
CA ALA A 174 -10.21 0.26 -4.16
C ALA A 174 -10.19 1.67 -4.74
N VAL A 175 -9.25 2.47 -4.25
CA VAL A 175 -8.91 3.78 -4.77
C VAL A 175 -7.40 3.87 -4.97
N GLY A 176 -6.99 4.50 -6.05
CA GLY A 176 -5.60 4.77 -6.35
C GLY A 176 -5.43 6.15 -6.95
N VAL A 177 -4.23 6.70 -6.88
CA VAL A 177 -3.92 8.04 -7.33
C VAL A 177 -2.67 8.05 -8.21
N HIS A 178 -2.77 8.69 -9.35
CA HIS A 178 -1.66 8.98 -10.27
C HIS A 178 -2.11 9.88 -11.41
N ASP A 179 -1.18 10.51 -12.11
CA ASP A 179 -1.43 11.21 -13.37
C ASP A 179 -1.57 10.19 -14.52
N PHE A 180 -2.81 9.75 -14.81
CA PHE A 180 -3.09 8.74 -15.84
C PHE A 180 -3.16 9.31 -17.27
N ASN A 181 -3.18 10.62 -17.40
CA ASN A 181 -3.30 11.27 -18.70
C ASN A 181 -2.08 12.12 -19.08
N ASN A 182 -1.07 12.19 -18.21
CA ASN A 182 0.16 12.97 -18.36
C ASN A 182 -0.09 14.48 -18.54
N ASP A 183 -1.07 15.04 -17.83
CA ASP A 183 -1.34 16.47 -17.83
C ASP A 183 -0.68 17.23 -16.66
N GLY A 184 -0.03 16.48 -15.75
CA GLY A 184 0.68 17.02 -14.59
C GLY A 184 -0.19 17.20 -13.37
N TYR A 185 -1.43 16.71 -13.38
CA TYR A 185 -2.35 16.71 -12.23
C TYR A 185 -2.67 15.30 -11.77
N GLU A 186 -2.90 15.15 -10.48
CA GLU A 186 -3.26 13.86 -9.90
C GLU A 186 -4.70 13.49 -10.25
N ASP A 187 -4.86 12.28 -10.81
CA ASP A 187 -6.13 11.67 -11.14
C ASP A 187 -6.47 10.60 -10.10
N ILE A 188 -7.72 10.17 -10.03
CA ILE A 188 -8.19 9.11 -9.15
C ILE A 188 -8.67 7.92 -9.98
N ALA A 189 -8.22 6.73 -9.65
CA ALA A 189 -8.75 5.47 -10.16
C ALA A 189 -9.58 4.76 -9.08
N THR A 190 -10.72 4.19 -9.45
CA THR A 190 -11.54 3.36 -8.55
C THR A 190 -11.89 2.03 -9.19
N ILE A 191 -12.00 0.99 -8.37
CA ILE A 191 -12.55 -0.31 -8.78
C ILE A 191 -13.98 -0.45 -8.31
N ASP A 192 -14.86 -0.83 -9.22
CA ASP A 192 -16.23 -1.24 -8.93
C ASP A 192 -16.33 -2.77 -9.01
N MET A 193 -16.47 -3.41 -7.87
CA MET A 193 -16.59 -4.86 -7.76
C MET A 193 -17.89 -5.36 -8.38
N LYS A 194 -18.99 -4.61 -8.27
CA LYS A 194 -20.29 -5.01 -8.78
C LYS A 194 -20.33 -5.08 -10.32
N TYR A 195 -19.80 -4.07 -10.97
CA TYR A 195 -19.76 -4.00 -12.44
C TYR A 195 -18.46 -4.51 -13.03
N ARG A 196 -17.47 -4.88 -12.21
CA ARG A 196 -16.16 -5.43 -12.62
C ARG A 196 -15.45 -4.51 -13.59
N ASN A 197 -15.50 -3.24 -13.32
CA ASN A 197 -14.86 -2.21 -14.11
C ASN A 197 -14.02 -1.29 -13.22
N MET A 198 -13.30 -0.41 -13.85
CA MET A 198 -12.57 0.68 -13.25
C MET A 198 -13.09 1.99 -13.81
N ALA A 199 -13.14 3.02 -13.02
CA ALA A 199 -13.39 4.38 -13.46
C ALA A 199 -12.19 5.27 -13.11
N LEU A 200 -11.91 6.24 -13.99
CA LEU A 200 -10.96 7.31 -13.73
C LEU A 200 -11.72 8.61 -13.51
N TYR A 201 -11.20 9.40 -12.59
CA TYR A 201 -11.63 10.77 -12.33
C TYR A 201 -10.42 11.67 -12.58
N LEU A 202 -10.43 12.33 -13.75
CA LEU A 202 -9.32 13.15 -14.21
C LEU A 202 -9.32 14.49 -13.48
N GLY A 203 -8.22 14.78 -12.81
CA GLY A 203 -8.03 15.99 -12.03
C GLY A 203 -7.81 17.22 -12.91
N TYR A 204 -8.19 18.38 -12.40
CA TYR A 204 -7.89 19.67 -13.01
C TYR A 204 -6.85 20.47 -12.22
N GLY A 205 -6.20 19.82 -11.23
CA GLY A 205 -5.22 20.49 -10.36
C GLY A 205 -5.80 21.59 -9.47
N ASN A 206 -7.08 21.59 -9.23
CA ASN A 206 -7.78 22.54 -8.35
C ASN A 206 -8.76 21.86 -7.38
N GLY A 207 -8.58 20.55 -7.16
CA GLY A 207 -9.47 19.73 -6.32
C GLY A 207 -10.80 19.36 -6.99
N SER A 208 -10.99 19.66 -8.28
CA SER A 208 -12.16 19.20 -9.04
C SER A 208 -11.76 18.14 -10.07
N PHE A 209 -12.72 17.29 -10.43
CA PHE A 209 -12.47 16.12 -11.26
C PHE A 209 -13.55 15.95 -12.33
N ARG A 210 -13.16 15.31 -13.42
CA ARG A 210 -14.05 14.86 -14.48
C ARG A 210 -14.02 13.33 -14.56
N ARG A 211 -15.17 12.71 -14.38
CA ARG A 211 -15.29 11.25 -14.56
C ARG A 211 -15.05 10.88 -16.02
N SER A 212 -14.19 9.88 -16.25
CA SER A 212 -14.02 9.25 -17.57
C SER A 212 -15.07 8.17 -17.83
N GLU A 213 -15.04 7.58 -19.01
CA GLU A 213 -15.80 6.36 -19.29
C GLU A 213 -15.26 5.19 -18.48
N ASN A 214 -16.11 4.19 -18.22
CA ASN A 214 -15.72 2.99 -17.52
C ASN A 214 -14.72 2.18 -18.35
N ILE A 215 -13.64 1.75 -17.69
CA ILE A 215 -12.64 0.87 -18.27
C ILE A 215 -12.98 -0.56 -17.85
N PHE A 216 -13.37 -1.37 -18.83
CA PHE A 216 -13.66 -2.78 -18.56
C PHE A 216 -12.38 -3.56 -18.26
N THR A 217 -12.22 -4.01 -17.04
CA THR A 217 -11.01 -4.72 -16.59
C THR A 217 -10.98 -6.19 -17.06
N GLY A 218 -12.10 -6.71 -17.54
CA GLY A 218 -12.18 -7.97 -18.27
C GLY A 218 -12.14 -9.24 -17.43
N GLY A 219 -12.24 -9.14 -16.10
CA GLY A 219 -12.25 -10.29 -15.20
C GLY A 219 -13.57 -11.05 -15.21
N ALA A 220 -13.51 -12.39 -15.12
CA ALA A 220 -14.68 -13.21 -14.79
C ALA A 220 -14.97 -13.15 -13.28
N LEU A 221 -13.97 -12.78 -12.49
CA LEU A 221 -13.97 -12.70 -11.03
C LEU A 221 -14.05 -11.24 -10.56
N TYR A 222 -14.13 -11.05 -9.26
CA TYR A 222 -14.21 -9.72 -8.66
C TYR A 222 -12.82 -9.11 -8.54
N PRO A 223 -12.59 -7.90 -9.08
CA PRO A 223 -11.35 -7.17 -8.86
C PRO A 223 -11.25 -6.72 -7.40
N ASP A 224 -10.03 -6.75 -6.85
CA ASP A 224 -9.78 -6.55 -5.42
C ASP A 224 -8.84 -5.36 -5.16
N GLN A 225 -7.65 -5.37 -5.75
CA GLN A 225 -6.62 -4.34 -5.55
C GLN A 225 -6.05 -3.85 -6.87
N MET A 226 -5.53 -2.62 -6.84
CA MET A 226 -4.77 -2.01 -7.94
C MET A 226 -3.37 -1.63 -7.48
N SER A 227 -2.42 -1.77 -8.40
CA SER A 227 -1.07 -1.25 -8.26
C SER A 227 -0.64 -0.60 -9.57
N PHE A 228 0.23 0.40 -9.49
CA PHE A 228 0.56 1.26 -10.62
C PHE A 228 2.07 1.30 -10.80
N ALA A 229 2.54 1.11 -12.02
CA ALA A 229 3.94 1.26 -12.39
C ALA A 229 4.08 1.19 -13.92
N ASP A 230 5.22 1.57 -14.45
CA ASP A 230 5.59 1.34 -15.86
C ASP A 230 6.22 -0.05 -16.01
N PHE A 231 5.39 -1.05 -16.34
CA PHE A 231 5.84 -2.45 -16.47
C PHE A 231 6.43 -2.79 -17.83
N ASN A 232 6.25 -1.89 -18.82
CA ASN A 232 6.72 -2.14 -20.17
C ASN A 232 7.84 -1.19 -20.60
N ASN A 233 8.30 -0.29 -19.70
CA ASN A 233 9.35 0.70 -19.90
C ASN A 233 9.06 1.69 -21.06
N ASP A 234 7.78 2.08 -21.22
CA ASP A 234 7.37 3.07 -22.23
C ASP A 234 7.16 4.48 -21.66
N ASN A 235 7.41 4.66 -20.37
CA ASN A 235 7.21 5.87 -19.56
C ASN A 235 5.74 6.27 -19.38
N PHE A 236 4.80 5.39 -19.62
CA PHE A 236 3.41 5.55 -19.27
C PHE A 236 3.04 4.61 -18.13
N LEU A 237 2.11 5.06 -17.32
CA LEU A 237 1.67 4.28 -16.18
C LEU A 237 0.74 3.14 -16.61
N ASP A 238 1.11 1.93 -16.21
CA ASP A 238 0.32 0.73 -16.37
C ASP A 238 -0.43 0.42 -15.06
N ILE A 239 -1.46 -0.39 -15.14
CA ILE A 239 -2.28 -0.78 -13.99
C ILE A 239 -2.28 -2.30 -13.85
N PHE A 240 -1.83 -2.76 -12.70
CA PHE A 240 -1.87 -4.17 -12.32
C PHE A 240 -3.05 -4.39 -11.39
N ILE A 241 -3.95 -5.31 -11.74
CA ILE A 241 -5.18 -5.59 -10.99
C ILE A 241 -5.17 -7.03 -10.51
N THR A 242 -5.44 -7.22 -9.21
CA THR A 242 -5.72 -8.54 -8.64
C THR A 242 -7.20 -8.85 -8.65
N TYR A 243 -7.51 -10.13 -8.74
CA TYR A 243 -8.88 -10.63 -8.69
C TYR A 243 -9.00 -11.73 -7.66
N SER A 244 -10.17 -11.86 -7.05
CA SER A 244 -10.48 -13.06 -6.28
C SER A 244 -10.26 -14.31 -7.15
N GLY A 245 -9.48 -15.28 -6.67
CA GLY A 245 -9.27 -16.54 -7.38
C GLY A 245 -8.01 -16.64 -8.25
N ASN A 246 -6.94 -15.97 -7.88
CA ASN A 246 -5.59 -16.10 -8.48
C ASN A 246 -5.46 -15.55 -9.92
N GLU A 247 -6.31 -14.67 -10.30
CA GLU A 247 -6.19 -13.96 -11.57
C GLU A 247 -5.51 -12.61 -11.34
N LEU A 248 -4.55 -12.32 -12.20
CA LEU A 248 -3.84 -11.05 -12.24
C LEU A 248 -3.95 -10.50 -13.66
N ARG A 249 -4.18 -9.22 -13.80
CA ARG A 249 -4.27 -8.57 -15.09
C ARG A 249 -3.41 -7.32 -15.14
N LEU A 250 -2.82 -7.11 -16.29
CA LEU A 250 -2.10 -5.90 -16.61
C LEU A 250 -2.88 -5.12 -17.67
N LEU A 251 -3.08 -3.85 -17.41
CA LEU A 251 -3.59 -2.87 -18.36
C LEU A 251 -2.43 -1.94 -18.73
N LEU A 252 -1.94 -2.02 -19.96
CA LEU A 252 -0.87 -1.16 -20.47
C LEU A 252 -1.46 0.20 -20.82
N GLY A 253 -0.91 1.25 -20.22
CA GLY A 253 -1.33 2.62 -20.42
C GLY A 253 -0.69 3.26 -21.65
N TYR A 254 -1.34 4.30 -22.18
CA TYR A 254 -0.82 5.12 -23.28
C TYR A 254 -0.61 6.58 -22.87
N GLY A 255 -0.67 6.88 -21.55
CA GLY A 255 -0.49 8.22 -21.04
C GLY A 255 -1.60 9.21 -21.44
N ASN A 256 -2.77 8.73 -21.84
CA ASN A 256 -3.92 9.54 -22.26
C ASN A 256 -5.25 9.01 -21.67
N SER A 257 -5.17 8.34 -20.53
CA SER A 257 -6.28 7.67 -19.84
C SER A 257 -6.88 6.48 -20.62
N THR A 258 -6.21 5.96 -21.64
CA THR A 258 -6.60 4.75 -22.33
C THR A 258 -5.63 3.62 -22.11
N PHE A 259 -6.13 2.39 -22.13
CA PHE A 259 -5.36 1.21 -21.77
C PHE A 259 -5.62 0.05 -22.72
N THR A 260 -4.60 -0.75 -22.95
CA THR A 260 -4.73 -2.05 -23.62
C THR A 260 -4.56 -3.17 -22.60
N ARG A 261 -5.48 -4.10 -22.61
CA ARG A 261 -5.43 -5.26 -21.73
C ARG A 261 -4.44 -6.30 -22.26
N LYS A 262 -3.50 -6.69 -21.39
CA LYS A 262 -2.61 -7.85 -21.58
C LYS A 262 -3.28 -9.15 -21.16
N ASP A 263 -2.66 -10.25 -21.55
CA ASP A 263 -3.12 -11.60 -21.22
C ASP A 263 -3.14 -11.84 -19.71
N LEU A 264 -4.02 -12.75 -19.32
CA LEU A 264 -4.22 -13.13 -17.93
C LEU A 264 -3.00 -13.88 -17.39
N ILE A 265 -2.44 -13.38 -16.31
CA ILE A 265 -1.43 -14.07 -15.52
C ILE A 265 -2.16 -14.93 -14.49
N ARG A 266 -1.93 -16.22 -14.49
CA ARG A 266 -2.46 -17.14 -13.48
C ARG A 266 -1.33 -17.75 -12.69
N TYR A 267 -1.47 -17.74 -11.37
CA TYR A 267 -0.54 -18.45 -10.50
C TYR A 267 -1.27 -19.56 -9.70
N ASN A 268 -0.54 -20.61 -9.32
CA ASN A 268 -1.11 -21.71 -8.54
C ASN A 268 -1.29 -21.29 -7.08
N GLY A 269 -2.51 -20.98 -6.64
CA GLY A 269 -2.77 -20.56 -5.27
C GLY A 269 -4.25 -20.58 -4.90
N SER A 270 -4.57 -20.42 -3.62
CA SER A 270 -5.94 -20.34 -3.09
C SER A 270 -6.37 -18.89 -2.81
N TYR A 271 -7.63 -18.70 -2.69
CA TYR A 271 -8.51 -17.53 -2.79
C TYR A 271 -8.31 -16.37 -1.79
N GLU A 272 -7.24 -16.27 -1.01
CA GLU A 272 -7.23 -15.30 0.09
C GLU A 272 -6.10 -14.28 -0.03
N ASN A 273 -6.49 -13.02 0.15
CA ASN A 273 -5.71 -11.79 0.34
C ASN A 273 -4.25 -11.85 -0.13
N VAL A 274 -4.00 -11.23 -1.25
CA VAL A 274 -2.69 -11.13 -1.88
C VAL A 274 -2.12 -9.77 -1.52
N VAL A 275 -0.97 -9.74 -0.88
CA VAL A 275 -0.20 -8.50 -0.73
C VAL A 275 0.80 -8.43 -1.86
N ILE A 276 0.81 -7.31 -2.55
CA ILE A 276 1.66 -7.08 -3.72
C ILE A 276 2.68 -5.99 -3.41
N SER A 277 3.93 -6.26 -3.78
CA SER A 277 4.98 -5.24 -3.84
C SER A 277 5.60 -5.25 -5.24
N ILE A 278 5.93 -4.08 -5.75
CA ILE A 278 6.49 -3.87 -7.09
C ILE A 278 7.89 -3.28 -6.93
N ASN A 279 8.91 -3.98 -7.37
CA ASN A 279 10.31 -3.58 -7.25
C ASN A 279 11.15 -4.31 -8.30
N ASP A 280 12.32 -3.77 -8.67
CA ASP A 280 13.33 -4.48 -9.44
C ASP A 280 14.20 -5.34 -8.51
N LEU A 281 13.72 -6.56 -8.19
CA LEU A 281 14.37 -7.44 -7.21
C LEU A 281 15.67 -8.03 -7.71
N ASN A 282 15.77 -8.27 -9.01
CA ASN A 282 16.94 -8.92 -9.63
C ASN A 282 17.95 -7.92 -10.20
N LYS A 283 17.60 -6.64 -10.21
CA LYS A 283 18.39 -5.51 -10.74
C LYS A 283 18.72 -5.63 -12.23
N ASP A 284 17.76 -6.11 -13.01
CA ASP A 284 17.85 -6.13 -14.46
C ASP A 284 17.27 -4.88 -15.15
N GLY A 285 16.74 -3.94 -14.37
CA GLY A 285 16.13 -2.70 -14.84
C GLY A 285 14.64 -2.86 -15.19
N HIS A 286 14.03 -4.00 -14.87
CA HIS A 286 12.62 -4.27 -15.09
C HIS A 286 11.90 -4.49 -13.77
N LEU A 287 10.64 -4.07 -13.69
CA LEU A 287 9.87 -4.23 -12.47
C LEU A 287 9.37 -5.66 -12.31
N ASP A 288 9.63 -6.21 -11.14
CA ASP A 288 9.15 -7.51 -10.67
C ASP A 288 7.97 -7.33 -9.72
N ILE A 289 7.18 -8.38 -9.53
CA ILE A 289 6.03 -8.38 -8.63
C ILE A 289 6.23 -9.48 -7.58
N THR A 290 6.23 -9.09 -6.31
CA THR A 290 6.20 -10.01 -5.19
C THR A 290 4.78 -10.21 -4.72
N ILE A 291 4.35 -11.47 -4.59
CA ILE A 291 3.01 -11.85 -4.16
C ILE A 291 3.12 -12.69 -2.89
N GLY A 292 2.64 -12.15 -1.78
CA GLY A 292 2.50 -12.90 -0.53
C GLY A 292 1.16 -13.62 -0.45
N ARG A 293 1.15 -14.92 -0.13
CA ARG A 293 -0.07 -15.72 0.01
C ARG A 293 -0.32 -16.11 1.45
N ILE A 294 -1.58 -16.03 1.87
CA ILE A 294 -2.00 -16.42 3.22
C ILE A 294 -2.01 -17.94 3.42
N SER A 295 -2.25 -18.71 2.37
CA SER A 295 -2.21 -20.18 2.39
C SER A 295 -1.79 -20.71 1.00
N PRO A 296 -0.73 -21.51 0.88
CA PRO A 296 0.08 -22.20 1.90
C PRO A 296 1.28 -21.44 2.46
N TYR A 297 1.24 -20.14 2.63
CA TYR A 297 2.30 -19.29 3.22
C TYR A 297 3.56 -19.19 2.36
N ASP A 298 3.36 -19.04 1.07
CA ASP A 298 4.44 -18.91 0.09
C ASP A 298 4.53 -17.49 -0.43
N ILE A 299 5.73 -17.13 -0.86
CA ILE A 299 5.96 -15.92 -1.63
C ILE A 299 6.25 -16.32 -3.08
N TYR A 300 5.52 -15.73 -4.00
CA TYR A 300 5.80 -15.82 -5.42
C TYR A 300 6.48 -14.55 -5.89
N ILE A 301 7.43 -14.70 -6.82
CA ILE A 301 7.99 -13.60 -7.56
C ILE A 301 7.61 -13.80 -9.03
N LEU A 302 7.05 -12.78 -9.61
CA LEU A 302 6.82 -12.66 -11.03
C LEU A 302 7.90 -11.72 -11.58
N TYR A 303 8.88 -12.27 -12.27
CA TYR A 303 9.94 -11.47 -12.90
C TYR A 303 9.43 -10.85 -14.18
N GLY A 304 9.59 -9.52 -14.30
CA GLY A 304 9.25 -8.77 -15.50
C GLY A 304 10.32 -8.87 -16.58
N ASP A 305 9.93 -8.71 -17.84
CA ASP A 305 10.83 -8.67 -18.99
C ASP A 305 10.95 -7.26 -19.61
N GLY A 306 10.36 -6.25 -18.96
CA GLY A 306 10.30 -4.89 -19.47
C GLY A 306 9.39 -4.68 -20.67
N TYR A 307 8.58 -5.67 -21.05
CA TYR A 307 7.57 -5.60 -22.10
C TYR A 307 6.17 -5.90 -21.57
N GLY A 308 6.03 -5.91 -20.24
CA GLY A 308 4.78 -6.26 -19.56
C GLY A 308 4.46 -7.75 -19.58
N ASN A 309 5.43 -8.65 -19.81
CA ASN A 309 5.27 -10.08 -19.60
C ASN A 309 6.04 -10.49 -18.35
N PHE A 310 5.57 -11.58 -17.72
CA PHE A 310 6.12 -12.05 -16.48
C PHE A 310 6.34 -13.57 -16.53
N TRP A 311 7.42 -14.04 -15.92
CA TRP A 311 7.61 -15.45 -15.64
C TRP A 311 7.61 -15.69 -14.13
N THR A 312 7.03 -16.80 -13.71
CA THR A 312 6.82 -17.09 -12.29
C THR A 312 7.96 -17.88 -11.71
N GLN A 313 8.47 -17.46 -10.57
CA GLN A 313 9.32 -18.28 -9.71
C GLN A 313 8.68 -18.40 -8.32
N ILE A 314 8.57 -19.61 -7.79
CA ILE A 314 8.22 -19.82 -6.39
C ILE A 314 9.45 -19.44 -5.58
N ALA A 315 9.34 -18.36 -4.81
CA ALA A 315 10.48 -17.88 -4.06
C ALA A 315 10.71 -18.72 -2.80
N PHE A 316 9.71 -18.86 -1.95
CA PHE A 316 9.90 -19.47 -0.63
C PHE A 316 8.60 -19.96 -0.03
N SER A 317 8.68 -21.13 0.67
CA SER A 317 7.73 -21.47 1.71
C SER A 317 8.20 -20.82 2.99
N THR A 318 7.43 -19.87 3.51
CA THR A 318 7.77 -19.27 4.80
C THR A 318 7.49 -20.28 5.90
N SER A 319 8.48 -20.58 6.75
CA SER A 319 8.28 -21.42 7.94
C SER A 319 7.47 -20.72 9.04
N VAL A 320 6.80 -19.62 8.71
CA VAL A 320 5.97 -18.86 9.64
C VAL A 320 4.75 -19.69 10.00
N GLN A 321 4.71 -20.22 11.20
CA GLN A 321 3.49 -20.81 11.74
C GLN A 321 2.46 -19.71 12.00
N GLY A 322 1.46 -19.63 11.15
CA GLY A 322 0.39 -18.63 11.22
C GLY A 322 0.16 -17.95 9.87
N ASN A 323 -0.99 -17.32 9.72
CA ASN A 323 -1.34 -16.65 8.47
C ASN A 323 -0.31 -15.57 8.11
N LEU A 324 0.28 -15.68 6.92
CA LEU A 324 1.03 -14.59 6.34
C LEU A 324 0.02 -13.48 6.01
N THR A 325 0.17 -12.34 6.64
CA THR A 325 -0.81 -11.26 6.48
C THR A 325 -0.25 -10.05 5.75
N TRP A 326 1.06 -10.01 5.64
CA TRP A 326 1.70 -8.90 4.94
C TRP A 326 3.10 -9.30 4.46
N SER A 327 3.47 -8.80 3.29
CA SER A 327 4.85 -8.78 2.80
C SER A 327 5.17 -7.38 2.28
N GLY A 328 6.40 -6.94 2.48
CA GLY A 328 6.91 -5.68 1.96
C GLY A 328 8.32 -5.84 1.47
N VAL A 329 8.75 -4.93 0.63
CA VAL A 329 10.07 -4.97 -0.01
C VAL A 329 10.80 -3.67 0.29
N ALA A 330 12.03 -3.78 0.78
CA ALA A 330 12.95 -2.67 0.98
C ALA A 330 14.39 -3.20 1.19
N ASP A 331 15.38 -2.36 1.01
CA ASP A 331 16.78 -2.68 1.34
C ASP A 331 17.03 -2.53 2.85
N PHE A 332 16.76 -3.60 3.61
CA PHE A 332 16.88 -3.58 5.07
C PHE A 332 18.33 -3.68 5.57
N ASN A 333 19.27 -4.04 4.71
CA ASN A 333 20.67 -4.21 5.08
C ASN A 333 21.62 -3.21 4.41
N ASN A 334 21.10 -2.27 3.64
CA ASN A 334 21.83 -1.24 2.90
C ASN A 334 22.91 -1.81 1.96
N ASP A 335 22.65 -2.98 1.36
CA ASP A 335 23.57 -3.58 0.39
C ASP A 335 23.23 -3.20 -1.06
N GLY A 336 22.17 -2.44 -1.22
CA GLY A 336 21.63 -1.94 -2.46
C GLY A 336 20.73 -2.96 -3.19
N TYR A 337 20.33 -4.07 -2.59
CA TYR A 337 19.34 -5.02 -3.11
C TYR A 337 18.10 -5.01 -2.23
N GLU A 338 16.94 -5.11 -2.87
CA GLU A 338 15.68 -5.17 -2.16
C GLU A 338 15.51 -6.52 -1.47
N ASP A 339 15.22 -6.48 -0.17
CA ASP A 339 14.92 -7.62 0.69
C ASP A 339 13.41 -7.79 0.85
N ILE A 340 12.96 -8.93 1.35
CA ILE A 340 11.53 -9.20 1.56
C ILE A 340 11.25 -9.34 3.07
N LEU A 341 10.38 -8.50 3.58
CA LEU A 341 9.80 -8.62 4.92
C LEU A 341 8.50 -9.40 4.87
N THR A 342 8.31 -10.35 5.79
CA THR A 342 7.05 -11.08 5.96
C THR A 342 6.61 -11.08 7.40
N ILE A 343 5.30 -10.97 7.63
CA ILE A 343 4.71 -10.95 8.96
C ILE A 343 3.60 -11.98 9.06
N GLY A 344 3.69 -12.81 10.10
CA GLY A 344 2.65 -13.78 10.46
C GLY A 344 1.84 -13.31 11.67
N THR A 345 0.54 -13.05 11.50
CA THR A 345 -0.30 -12.47 12.55
C THR A 345 -0.51 -13.36 13.76
N LEU A 346 -0.65 -14.67 13.58
CA LEU A 346 -0.92 -15.58 14.69
C LEU A 346 0.33 -15.89 15.52
N SER A 347 1.51 -15.79 14.92
CA SER A 347 2.77 -16.12 15.60
C SER A 347 3.49 -14.92 16.18
N GLY A 348 3.14 -13.69 15.75
CA GLY A 348 3.90 -12.49 16.06
C GLY A 348 5.36 -12.56 15.55
N ILE A 349 5.57 -13.35 14.50
CA ILE A 349 6.90 -13.57 13.93
C ILE A 349 7.04 -12.71 12.68
N MET A 350 8.08 -11.91 12.65
CA MET A 350 8.58 -11.23 11.45
C MET A 350 9.79 -11.98 10.91
N ASN A 351 9.82 -12.19 9.61
CA ASN A 351 11.00 -12.71 8.93
C ASN A 351 11.49 -11.69 7.91
N ILE A 352 12.79 -11.55 7.83
CA ILE A 352 13.44 -10.83 6.75
C ILE A 352 14.21 -11.84 5.91
N LEU A 353 13.93 -11.82 4.63
CA LEU A 353 14.60 -12.61 3.62
C LEU A 353 15.58 -11.66 2.92
N LEU A 354 16.85 -11.74 3.28
CA LEU A 354 17.88 -10.91 2.64
C LEU A 354 18.20 -11.45 1.24
N ASN A 355 18.15 -10.56 0.28
CA ASN A 355 18.50 -10.84 -1.10
C ASN A 355 20.03 -10.89 -1.23
N THR A 356 20.59 -12.07 -1.40
CA THR A 356 22.03 -12.23 -1.49
C THR A 356 22.52 -12.23 -2.93
N LYS A 357 23.63 -11.56 -3.18
CA LYS A 357 24.28 -11.37 -4.49
C LYS A 357 24.73 -12.64 -5.24
N ASN A 358 24.43 -13.83 -4.76
CA ASN A 358 24.92 -15.05 -5.39
C ASN A 358 24.19 -15.36 -6.70
N CYS A 359 24.31 -14.48 -7.67
CA CYS A 359 24.26 -14.88 -9.07
C CYS A 359 25.58 -15.58 -9.40
N ASN A 360 25.72 -16.87 -9.09
CA ASN A 360 26.68 -17.68 -9.80
C ASN A 360 26.21 -17.72 -11.27
N SER A 361 26.69 -16.77 -12.05
CA SER A 361 26.76 -16.89 -13.50
C SER A 361 27.69 -18.09 -13.82
N ASN A 362 27.12 -19.19 -14.10
CA ASN A 362 27.76 -20.27 -14.91
C ASN A 362 26.98 -20.41 -16.20
#